data_daa86223ff9dc081de2f66168dca22aa
#
_entry.id   daa86223ff9dc081de2f66168dca22aa
#
_cell.length_a   1.000
_cell.length_b   1.000
_cell.length_c   1.000
_cell.angle_alpha   90.00
_cell.angle_beta   90.00
_cell.angle_gamma   90.00
#
_symmetry.space_group_name_H-M   'P 1'
#
loop_
_entity.id
_entity.type
_entity.pdbx_description
1 polymer ?
#
loop_
_entity_poly.entity_id
_entity_poly.type
_entity_poly.pdbx_seq_one_letter_code
_entity_poly.pdbx_strand_id
1 'polypeptide(L)'
;MELTKTDEGCTLKKSEHCYAVWKKKRRCENCISQEVLRTHKPQTKIETRASDIYYVLASFIEVDGRPYSLELVKRIKSDDMFERENVLNQLLVRDRQVYMDSVTKVYNRRYYDERLKNLEGWFSFAMIDMDNFKHINDRFGHQAGDAALYRAAQAIKSQIRSDDELVRYGGDEFFLLFRDLPQQILEKKLQSIRAALDEIVIEEYPELHISASIGG
;
A
#
# COMPACT_ATOMS: atom_id res chain seq x y z
N MET A 1 11.33 -5.28 26.88
CA MET A 1 11.06 -6.27 27.93
C MET A 1 10.68 -7.55 27.24
N GLU A 2 11.23 -8.66 27.64
CA GLU A 2 10.97 -9.99 27.07
C GLU A 2 10.24 -10.84 28.12
N LEU A 3 9.11 -11.42 27.73
CA LEU A 3 8.35 -12.30 28.57
C LEU A 3 8.92 -13.72 28.47
N THR A 4 9.47 -14.22 29.57
CA THR A 4 9.96 -15.60 29.64
C THR A 4 9.01 -16.41 30.52
N LYS A 5 8.50 -17.51 29.98
CA LYS A 5 7.67 -18.47 30.72
C LYS A 5 8.59 -19.38 31.51
N THR A 6 8.40 -19.44 32.81
CA THR A 6 9.07 -20.38 33.73
C THR A 6 8.02 -21.31 34.34
N ASP A 7 8.46 -22.41 34.96
CA ASP A 7 7.55 -23.37 35.61
C ASP A 7 6.77 -22.74 36.79
N GLU A 8 7.23 -21.60 37.31
CA GLU A 8 6.61 -20.82 38.39
C GLU A 8 5.76 -19.63 37.91
N GLY A 9 5.65 -19.41 36.55
CA GLY A 9 4.88 -18.32 35.97
C GLY A 9 5.61 -17.58 34.85
N CYS A 10 5.21 -16.34 34.59
CA CYS A 10 5.81 -15.49 33.56
C CYS A 10 6.67 -14.40 34.20
N THR A 11 7.93 -14.30 33.80
CA THR A 11 8.82 -13.23 34.24
C THR A 11 9.12 -12.27 33.06
N LEU A 12 9.13 -10.97 33.36
CA LEU A 12 9.49 -9.92 32.42
C LEU A 12 10.96 -9.58 32.55
N LYS A 13 11.75 -9.92 31.54
CA LYS A 13 13.15 -9.53 31.43
C LYS A 13 13.29 -8.21 30.68
N LYS A 14 14.02 -7.25 31.23
CA LYS A 14 14.35 -6.00 30.55
C LYS A 14 15.36 -6.29 29.44
N SER A 15 14.93 -6.25 28.17
CA SER A 15 15.87 -6.30 27.04
C SER A 15 16.37 -4.91 26.68
N GLU A 16 17.53 -4.81 26.03
CA GLU A 16 18.14 -3.52 25.72
C GLU A 16 17.30 -2.69 24.74
N HIS A 17 17.08 -3.20 23.55
CA HIS A 17 16.27 -2.52 22.51
C HIS A 17 15.58 -3.55 21.61
N CYS A 18 14.35 -3.27 21.16
CA CYS A 18 13.56 -4.17 20.31
C CYS A 18 14.30 -4.54 19.00
N TYR A 19 15.05 -3.62 18.42
CA TYR A 19 15.80 -3.88 17.19
C TYR A 19 17.01 -4.81 17.39
N ALA A 20 17.53 -4.97 18.62
CA ALA A 20 18.58 -5.92 18.94
C ALA A 20 18.10 -7.37 18.78
N VAL A 21 16.82 -7.65 19.04
CA VAL A 21 16.17 -8.94 18.76
C VAL A 21 16.33 -9.33 17.30
N TRP A 22 16.26 -8.33 16.41
CA TRP A 22 16.40 -8.51 14.96
C TRP A 22 17.87 -8.43 14.49
N LYS A 23 18.85 -8.35 15.41
CA LYS A 23 20.28 -8.11 15.11
C LYS A 23 20.52 -6.85 14.27
N LYS A 24 19.64 -5.86 14.35
CA LYS A 24 19.80 -4.57 13.69
C LYS A 24 20.63 -3.62 14.60
N LYS A 25 21.47 -2.79 13.99
CA LYS A 25 22.30 -1.82 14.72
C LYS A 25 21.56 -0.52 15.04
N ARG A 26 20.42 -0.28 14.39
CA ARG A 26 19.57 0.92 14.55
C ARG A 26 18.09 0.56 14.50
N ARG A 27 17.25 1.48 14.94
CA ARG A 27 15.79 1.34 14.89
C ARG A 27 15.31 1.05 13.46
N CYS A 28 14.26 0.25 13.34
CA CYS A 28 13.62 -0.05 12.05
C CYS A 28 13.02 1.22 11.45
N GLU A 29 13.13 1.41 10.16
CA GLU A 29 12.50 2.53 9.43
C GLU A 29 10.95 2.43 9.51
N ASN A 30 10.42 1.21 9.41
CA ASN A 30 9.00 0.89 9.58
C ASN A 30 8.71 0.38 11.00
N CYS A 31 8.97 1.19 12.02
CA CYS A 31 8.81 0.79 13.42
C CYS A 31 7.33 0.73 13.83
N ILE A 32 6.72 -0.45 13.76
CA ILE A 32 5.31 -0.64 14.16
C ILE A 32 5.03 -0.34 15.64
N SER A 33 6.01 -0.51 16.54
CA SER A 33 5.86 -0.14 17.95
C SER A 33 5.70 1.37 18.14
N GLN A 34 6.42 2.18 17.36
CA GLN A 34 6.27 3.63 17.41
C GLN A 34 4.90 4.05 16.88
N GLU A 35 4.47 3.43 15.80
CA GLU A 35 3.17 3.71 15.20
C GLU A 35 2.02 3.34 16.17
N VAL A 36 2.12 2.20 16.84
CA VAL A 36 1.16 1.79 17.88
C VAL A 36 1.11 2.78 19.03
N LEU A 37 2.26 3.25 19.51
CA LEU A 37 2.28 4.25 20.60
C LEU A 37 1.69 5.61 20.17
N ARG A 38 1.80 5.96 18.89
CA ARG A 38 1.24 7.19 18.34
C ARG A 38 -0.27 7.09 18.07
N THR A 39 -0.72 5.97 17.53
CA THR A 39 -2.09 5.81 17.01
C THR A 39 -3.02 5.05 17.94
N HIS A 40 -2.47 4.34 18.94
CA HIS A 40 -3.15 3.38 19.81
C HIS A 40 -3.86 2.24 19.04
N LYS A 41 -3.54 2.07 17.75
CA LYS A 41 -4.11 1.01 16.91
C LYS A 41 -3.12 -0.13 16.73
N PRO A 42 -3.58 -1.40 16.74
CA PRO A 42 -2.71 -2.54 16.46
C PRO A 42 -2.07 -2.43 15.08
N GLN A 43 -0.80 -2.82 14.98
CA GLN A 43 -0.03 -2.84 13.75
C GLN A 43 0.62 -4.20 13.56
N THR A 44 0.82 -4.58 12.29
CA THR A 44 1.47 -5.85 11.95
C THR A 44 2.58 -5.62 10.93
N LYS A 45 3.60 -6.47 10.96
CA LYS A 45 4.63 -6.53 9.93
C LYS A 45 5.20 -7.92 9.79
N ILE A 46 5.86 -8.15 8.65
CA ILE A 46 6.69 -9.33 8.42
C ILE A 46 8.15 -8.89 8.50
N GLU A 47 8.94 -9.64 9.26
CA GLU A 47 10.39 -9.49 9.32
C GLU A 47 11.06 -10.79 8.85
N THR A 48 12.17 -10.65 8.14
CA THR A 48 12.99 -11.78 7.71
C THR A 48 14.34 -11.74 8.42
N ARG A 49 14.81 -12.91 8.88
CA ARG A 49 16.14 -13.04 9.48
C ARG A 49 16.77 -14.34 8.99
N ALA A 50 17.82 -14.21 8.19
CA ALA A 50 18.38 -15.31 7.41
C ALA A 50 17.30 -15.99 6.55
N SER A 51 17.05 -17.28 6.73
CA SER A 51 15.99 -18.03 6.05
C SER A 51 14.65 -18.02 6.80
N ASP A 52 14.61 -17.43 8.00
CA ASP A 52 13.41 -17.46 8.83
C ASP A 52 12.51 -16.25 8.55
N ILE A 53 11.21 -16.49 8.54
CA ILE A 53 10.17 -15.46 8.42
C ILE A 53 9.46 -15.33 9.77
N TYR A 54 9.26 -14.10 10.20
CA TYR A 54 8.57 -13.79 11.44
C TYR A 54 7.38 -12.88 11.18
N TYR A 55 6.23 -13.24 11.73
CA TYR A 55 5.06 -12.38 11.82
C TYR A 55 5.09 -11.65 13.15
N VAL A 56 4.99 -10.33 13.12
CA VAL A 56 5.03 -9.46 14.29
C VAL A 56 3.72 -8.70 14.37
N LEU A 57 3.02 -8.84 15.48
CA LEU A 57 1.84 -8.05 15.85
C LEU A 57 2.24 -7.13 17.01
N ALA A 58 2.02 -5.84 16.87
CA ALA A 58 2.19 -4.86 17.94
C ALA A 58 0.82 -4.31 18.37
N SER A 59 0.62 -4.20 19.68
CA SER A 59 -0.61 -3.66 20.29
C SER A 59 -0.27 -2.67 21.39
N PHE A 60 -1.10 -1.64 21.53
CA PHE A 60 -1.01 -0.68 22.63
C PHE A 60 -1.45 -1.34 23.94
N ILE A 61 -0.66 -1.14 24.98
CA ILE A 61 -1.03 -1.49 26.36
C ILE A 61 -0.60 -0.36 27.31
N GLU A 62 -1.31 -0.21 28.39
CA GLU A 62 -0.96 0.69 29.48
C GLU A 62 -0.69 -0.12 30.74
N VAL A 63 0.42 0.17 31.40
CA VAL A 63 0.80 -0.47 32.66
C VAL A 63 1.24 0.61 33.61
N ASP A 64 0.57 0.70 34.78
CA ASP A 64 0.83 1.71 35.80
C ASP A 64 0.80 3.16 35.27
N GLY A 65 -0.18 3.47 34.39
CA GLY A 65 -0.34 4.78 33.75
C GLY A 65 0.74 5.13 32.72
N ARG A 66 1.56 4.17 32.32
CA ARG A 66 2.60 4.37 31.29
C ARG A 66 2.28 3.61 30.01
N PRO A 67 2.44 4.25 28.84
CA PRO A 67 2.18 3.63 27.56
C PRO A 67 3.30 2.67 27.12
N TYR A 68 2.93 1.51 26.62
CA TYR A 68 3.83 0.51 26.06
C TYR A 68 3.28 -0.05 24.75
N SER A 69 4.17 -0.57 23.91
CA SER A 69 3.83 -1.42 22.77
C SER A 69 4.20 -2.87 23.12
N LEU A 70 3.20 -3.75 23.11
CA LEU A 70 3.39 -5.19 23.23
C LEU A 70 3.58 -5.79 21.86
N GLU A 71 4.75 -6.41 21.61
CA GLU A 71 5.02 -7.13 20.35
C GLU A 71 4.89 -8.65 20.57
N LEU A 72 4.00 -9.28 19.82
CA LEU A 72 3.92 -10.73 19.69
C LEU A 72 4.67 -11.13 18.43
N VAL A 73 5.69 -11.98 18.59
CA VAL A 73 6.55 -12.43 17.49
C VAL A 73 6.32 -13.91 17.28
N LYS A 74 5.88 -14.30 16.10
CA LYS A 74 5.69 -15.69 15.70
C LYS A 74 6.64 -16.04 14.57
N ARG A 75 7.52 -17.04 14.80
CA ARG A 75 8.34 -17.62 13.74
C ARG A 75 7.48 -18.50 12.87
N ILE A 76 7.55 -18.33 11.57
CA ILE A 76 6.90 -19.18 10.57
C ILE A 76 7.94 -20.21 10.13
N LYS A 77 7.75 -21.47 10.49
CA LYS A 77 8.65 -22.57 10.09
C LYS A 77 8.31 -23.04 8.68
N SER A 78 9.31 -23.54 7.93
CA SER A 78 9.12 -24.06 6.56
C SER A 78 8.12 -25.23 6.48
N ASP A 79 8.07 -26.08 7.51
CA ASP A 79 7.14 -27.22 7.57
C ASP A 79 5.67 -26.80 7.81
N ASP A 80 5.49 -25.62 8.39
CA ASP A 80 4.18 -24.96 8.52
C ASP A 80 3.74 -24.25 7.21
N MET A 81 4.60 -24.19 6.19
CA MET A 81 4.33 -23.42 4.97
C MET A 81 3.20 -24.01 4.13
N PHE A 82 3.02 -25.32 4.09
CA PHE A 82 1.95 -25.93 3.27
C PHE A 82 0.53 -25.64 3.78
N GLU A 83 0.32 -25.54 5.10
CA GLU A 83 -0.99 -25.15 5.64
C GLU A 83 -1.13 -23.62 5.78
N ARG A 84 -0.03 -22.86 5.82
CA ARG A 84 0.04 -21.42 6.10
C ARG A 84 0.36 -20.54 4.90
N GLU A 85 0.84 -21.07 3.81
CA GLU A 85 0.77 -20.41 2.50
C GLU A 85 -0.66 -19.92 2.26
N ASN A 86 -1.65 -20.68 2.75
CA ASN A 86 -3.05 -20.26 2.78
C ASN A 86 -3.32 -19.05 3.69
N VAL A 87 -2.76 -18.93 4.88
CA VAL A 87 -3.08 -17.81 5.80
C VAL A 87 -2.33 -16.55 5.41
N LEU A 88 -1.05 -16.64 5.03
CA LEU A 88 -0.29 -15.49 4.54
C LEU A 88 -0.81 -15.01 3.18
N ASN A 89 -1.08 -15.95 2.27
CA ASN A 89 -1.74 -15.66 1.01
C ASN A 89 -3.16 -15.15 1.23
N GLN A 90 -3.91 -15.65 2.20
CA GLN A 90 -5.22 -15.10 2.55
C GLN A 90 -5.13 -13.69 3.14
N LEU A 91 -4.10 -13.37 3.94
CA LEU A 91 -3.89 -12.00 4.44
C LEU A 91 -3.44 -11.06 3.31
N LEU A 92 -2.51 -11.48 2.45
CA LEU A 92 -2.07 -10.72 1.29
C LEU A 92 -3.19 -10.60 0.22
N VAL A 93 -3.96 -11.66 0.02
CA VAL A 93 -5.14 -11.67 -0.85
C VAL A 93 -6.24 -10.78 -0.25
N ARG A 94 -6.43 -10.81 1.07
CA ARG A 94 -7.40 -9.97 1.76
C ARG A 94 -7.01 -8.49 1.72
N ASP A 95 -5.74 -8.17 1.92
CA ASP A 95 -5.21 -6.80 1.80
C ASP A 95 -5.36 -6.31 0.34
N ARG A 96 -5.03 -7.13 -0.65
CA ARG A 96 -5.30 -6.84 -2.06
C ARG A 96 -6.81 -6.69 -2.35
N GLN A 97 -7.65 -7.59 -1.86
CA GLN A 97 -9.11 -7.50 -2.06
C GLN A 97 -9.73 -6.25 -1.44
N VAL A 98 -9.19 -5.80 -0.30
CA VAL A 98 -9.69 -4.62 0.42
C VAL A 98 -9.27 -3.33 -0.25
N TYR A 99 -8.04 -3.26 -0.78
CA TYR A 99 -7.42 -2.03 -1.24
C TYR A 99 -7.23 -1.92 -2.76
N MET A 100 -7.46 -2.99 -3.51
CA MET A 100 -7.36 -2.93 -4.98
C MET A 100 -8.71 -2.69 -5.62
N ASP A 101 -8.72 -1.86 -6.66
CA ASP A 101 -9.88 -1.69 -7.52
C ASP A 101 -10.06 -2.92 -8.44
N SER A 102 -11.28 -3.41 -8.53
CA SER A 102 -11.58 -4.65 -9.26
C SER A 102 -11.40 -4.53 -10.77
N VAL A 103 -11.60 -3.34 -11.34
CA VAL A 103 -11.47 -3.06 -12.79
C VAL A 103 -10.02 -2.76 -13.14
N THR A 104 -9.46 -1.73 -12.53
CA THR A 104 -8.17 -1.16 -12.94
C THR A 104 -6.94 -1.88 -12.35
N LYS A 105 -7.12 -2.69 -11.30
CA LYS A 105 -6.04 -3.40 -10.59
C LYS A 105 -4.96 -2.46 -10.02
N VAL A 106 -5.33 -1.21 -9.73
CA VAL A 106 -4.57 -0.26 -8.92
C VAL A 106 -5.26 -0.08 -7.57
N TYR A 107 -4.72 0.71 -6.67
CA TYR A 107 -5.36 0.95 -5.39
C TYR A 107 -6.74 1.62 -5.55
N ASN A 108 -7.66 1.34 -4.64
CA ASN A 108 -8.98 1.96 -4.59
C ASN A 108 -9.00 3.16 -3.63
N ARG A 109 -10.13 3.90 -3.61
CA ARG A 109 -10.34 5.05 -2.73
C ARG A 109 -10.16 4.73 -1.26
N ARG A 110 -10.52 3.50 -0.82
CA ARG A 110 -10.33 3.09 0.56
C ARG A 110 -8.86 3.08 0.98
N TYR A 111 -7.96 2.67 0.08
CA TYR A 111 -6.52 2.76 0.31
C TYR A 111 -6.07 4.20 0.53
N TYR A 112 -6.56 5.14 -0.27
CA TYR A 112 -6.29 6.57 -0.08
C TYR A 112 -6.76 7.04 1.31
N ASP A 113 -8.03 6.76 1.67
CA ASP A 113 -8.62 7.25 2.92
C ASP A 113 -7.92 6.68 4.18
N GLU A 114 -7.50 5.42 4.15
CA GLU A 114 -6.92 4.72 5.29
C GLU A 114 -5.38 4.79 5.35
N ARG A 115 -4.69 4.98 4.22
CA ARG A 115 -3.23 4.88 4.13
C ARG A 115 -2.53 6.15 3.66
N LEU A 116 -3.10 6.88 2.70
CA LEU A 116 -2.42 8.02 2.09
C LEU A 116 -2.84 9.36 2.68
N LYS A 117 -4.10 9.55 3.01
CA LYS A 117 -4.67 10.84 3.46
C LYS A 117 -3.94 11.49 4.65
N ASN A 118 -3.35 10.68 5.53
CA ASN A 118 -2.69 11.14 6.74
C ASN A 118 -1.17 10.90 6.71
N LEU A 119 -0.58 10.78 5.53
CA LEU A 119 0.87 10.71 5.40
C LEU A 119 1.51 12.05 5.81
N GLU A 120 2.57 11.95 6.60
CA GLU A 120 3.42 13.09 6.95
C GLU A 120 4.65 13.11 6.05
N GLY A 121 5.06 14.27 5.58
CA GLY A 121 6.25 14.44 4.74
C GLY A 121 6.02 15.33 3.53
N TRP A 122 7.00 15.36 2.64
CA TRP A 122 6.94 16.08 1.36
C TRP A 122 6.48 15.12 0.27
N PHE A 123 5.37 15.47 -0.37
CA PHE A 123 4.78 14.70 -1.45
C PHE A 123 4.34 15.64 -2.56
N SER A 124 4.52 15.20 -3.80
CA SER A 124 3.83 15.81 -4.94
C SER A 124 2.64 14.92 -5.28
N PHE A 125 1.54 15.51 -5.70
CA PHE A 125 0.36 14.75 -6.10
C PHE A 125 -0.20 15.28 -7.42
N ALA A 126 -0.99 14.45 -8.08
CA ALA A 126 -1.78 14.87 -9.23
C ALA A 126 -3.13 14.17 -9.25
N MET A 127 -4.13 14.85 -9.78
CA MET A 127 -5.43 14.29 -10.13
C MET A 127 -5.49 14.12 -11.64
N ILE A 128 -6.03 13.00 -12.08
CA ILE A 128 -6.26 12.65 -13.47
C ILE A 128 -7.73 12.32 -13.62
N ASP A 129 -8.40 12.97 -14.53
CA ASP A 129 -9.81 12.75 -14.86
C ASP A 129 -9.91 12.34 -16.32
N MET A 130 -10.61 11.23 -16.60
CA MET A 130 -10.76 10.70 -17.97
C MET A 130 -11.78 11.54 -18.74
N ASP A 131 -11.33 12.23 -19.78
CA ASP A 131 -12.18 13.10 -20.57
C ASP A 131 -13.35 12.34 -21.22
N ASN A 132 -14.55 12.88 -21.08
CA ASN A 132 -15.76 12.35 -21.71
C ASN A 132 -16.06 10.86 -21.40
N PHE A 133 -15.62 10.33 -20.25
CA PHE A 133 -15.76 8.92 -19.90
C PHE A 133 -17.22 8.43 -19.96
N LYS A 134 -18.17 9.27 -19.55
CA LYS A 134 -19.59 8.97 -19.71
C LYS A 134 -19.96 8.71 -21.17
N HIS A 135 -19.46 9.52 -22.10
CA HIS A 135 -19.73 9.32 -23.52
C HIS A 135 -19.15 8.00 -24.06
N ILE A 136 -17.99 7.58 -23.55
CA ILE A 136 -17.42 6.25 -23.85
C ILE A 136 -18.40 5.15 -23.45
N ASN A 137 -18.91 5.20 -22.22
CA ASN A 137 -19.91 4.23 -21.73
C ASN A 137 -21.21 4.24 -22.55
N ASP A 138 -21.73 5.45 -22.85
CA ASP A 138 -22.99 5.61 -23.55
C ASP A 138 -22.90 5.11 -25.01
N ARG A 139 -21.74 5.29 -25.67
CA ARG A 139 -21.52 4.90 -27.07
C ARG A 139 -21.07 3.46 -27.26
N PHE A 140 -20.14 2.98 -26.42
CA PHE A 140 -19.47 1.69 -26.60
C PHE A 140 -19.86 0.65 -25.53
N GLY A 141 -20.64 1.06 -24.52
CA GLY A 141 -21.06 0.21 -23.42
C GLY A 141 -20.05 0.17 -22.25
N HIS A 142 -20.50 -0.31 -21.09
CA HIS A 142 -19.70 -0.34 -19.86
C HIS A 142 -18.45 -1.22 -19.95
N GLN A 143 -18.49 -2.28 -20.78
CA GLN A 143 -17.30 -3.13 -20.99
C GLN A 143 -16.16 -2.38 -21.67
N ALA A 144 -16.49 -1.51 -22.65
CA ALA A 144 -15.51 -0.63 -23.27
C ALA A 144 -14.97 0.41 -22.29
N GLY A 145 -15.83 0.97 -21.43
CA GLY A 145 -15.43 1.87 -20.36
C GLY A 145 -14.47 1.19 -19.35
N ASP A 146 -14.79 -0.04 -18.94
CA ASP A 146 -13.92 -0.82 -18.05
C ASP A 146 -12.55 -1.12 -18.71
N ALA A 147 -12.54 -1.46 -20.00
CA ALA A 147 -11.32 -1.66 -20.78
C ALA A 147 -10.51 -0.36 -20.86
N ALA A 148 -11.15 0.78 -21.12
CA ALA A 148 -10.52 2.09 -21.17
C ALA A 148 -9.86 2.43 -19.81
N LEU A 149 -10.57 2.27 -18.71
CA LEU A 149 -10.04 2.50 -17.35
C LEU A 149 -8.86 1.59 -17.03
N TYR A 150 -8.97 0.31 -17.38
CA TYR A 150 -7.87 -0.64 -17.16
C TYR A 150 -6.63 -0.24 -17.96
N ARG A 151 -6.77 0.05 -19.27
CA ARG A 151 -5.66 0.47 -20.12
C ARG A 151 -5.04 1.78 -19.63
N ALA A 152 -5.86 2.76 -19.25
CA ALA A 152 -5.38 4.01 -18.67
C ALA A 152 -4.56 3.76 -17.40
N ALA A 153 -5.07 2.96 -16.47
CA ALA A 153 -4.34 2.62 -15.24
C ALA A 153 -3.00 1.93 -15.53
N GLN A 154 -2.93 1.01 -16.50
CA GLN A 154 -1.68 0.35 -16.88
C GLN A 154 -0.69 1.32 -17.55
N ALA A 155 -1.18 2.21 -18.42
CA ALA A 155 -0.35 3.25 -19.05
C ALA A 155 0.24 4.19 -17.99
N ILE A 156 -0.56 4.70 -17.05
CA ILE A 156 -0.09 5.52 -15.93
C ILE A 156 0.95 4.76 -15.11
N LYS A 157 0.64 3.51 -14.74
CA LYS A 157 1.53 2.67 -13.93
C LYS A 157 2.89 2.42 -14.57
N SER A 158 2.96 2.32 -15.90
CA SER A 158 4.21 2.17 -16.64
C SER A 158 5.11 3.42 -16.56
N GLN A 159 4.54 4.58 -16.26
CA GLN A 159 5.24 5.85 -16.19
C GLN A 159 5.70 6.24 -14.77
N ILE A 160 5.30 5.50 -13.74
CA ILE A 160 5.61 5.80 -12.34
C ILE A 160 6.54 4.76 -11.73
N ARG A 161 7.17 5.10 -10.61
CA ARG A 161 8.08 4.20 -9.88
C ARG A 161 7.29 3.26 -8.97
N SER A 162 7.95 2.21 -8.48
CA SER A 162 7.38 1.28 -7.49
C SER A 162 6.97 1.95 -6.17
N ASP A 163 7.61 3.08 -5.84
CA ASP A 163 7.40 3.82 -4.60
C ASP A 163 6.34 4.93 -4.75
N ASP A 164 5.88 5.18 -5.98
CA ASP A 164 4.78 6.09 -6.27
C ASP A 164 3.45 5.34 -6.16
N GLU A 165 2.40 6.02 -5.74
CA GLU A 165 1.10 5.41 -5.48
C GLU A 165 0.07 5.87 -6.51
N LEU A 166 -0.59 4.90 -7.16
CA LEU A 166 -1.70 5.15 -8.08
C LEU A 166 -2.99 4.59 -7.49
N VAL A 167 -3.97 5.45 -7.36
CA VAL A 167 -5.28 5.15 -6.77
C VAL A 167 -6.38 5.49 -7.75
N ARG A 168 -7.34 4.61 -7.97
CA ARG A 168 -8.63 4.98 -8.56
C ARG A 168 -9.47 5.63 -7.48
N TYR A 169 -9.63 6.95 -7.56
CA TYR A 169 -10.25 7.77 -6.52
C TYR A 169 -11.77 7.89 -6.70
N GLY A 170 -12.22 7.94 -7.95
CA GLY A 170 -13.62 8.04 -8.35
C GLY A 170 -13.97 7.05 -9.46
N GLY A 171 -15.08 7.30 -10.15
CA GLY A 171 -15.50 6.49 -11.30
C GLY A 171 -14.48 6.48 -12.43
N ASP A 172 -14.04 7.65 -12.82
CA ASP A 172 -13.12 7.97 -13.91
C ASP A 172 -11.91 8.79 -13.45
N GLU A 173 -11.78 8.99 -12.13
CA GLU A 173 -10.74 9.79 -11.52
C GLU A 173 -9.62 8.93 -10.93
N PHE A 174 -8.38 9.34 -11.18
CA PHE A 174 -7.20 8.75 -10.57
C PHE A 174 -6.43 9.78 -9.74
N PHE A 175 -5.93 9.34 -8.60
CA PHE A 175 -5.03 10.11 -7.74
C PHE A 175 -3.63 9.50 -7.80
N LEU A 176 -2.64 10.34 -8.02
CA LEU A 176 -1.23 10.00 -7.99
C LEU A 176 -0.54 10.67 -6.82
N LEU A 177 0.26 9.91 -6.09
CA LEU A 177 1.17 10.41 -5.07
C LEU A 177 2.60 10.06 -5.45
N PHE A 178 3.46 11.07 -5.49
CA PHE A 178 4.89 10.91 -5.74
C PHE A 178 5.67 11.23 -4.48
N ARG A 179 6.59 10.34 -4.10
CA ARG A 179 7.50 10.58 -2.98
C ARG A 179 8.73 11.34 -3.44
N ASP A 180 9.08 12.41 -2.70
CA ASP A 180 10.30 13.19 -2.92
C ASP A 180 10.51 13.62 -4.39
N LEU A 181 9.43 14.02 -5.10
CA LEU A 181 9.49 14.45 -6.48
C LEU A 181 9.47 15.99 -6.55
N PRO A 182 10.55 16.65 -7.04
CA PRO A 182 10.58 18.09 -7.24
C PRO A 182 9.55 18.55 -8.29
N GLN A 183 8.98 19.74 -8.12
CA GLN A 183 7.95 20.29 -8.99
C GLN A 183 8.34 20.29 -10.48
N GLN A 184 9.59 20.68 -10.79
CA GLN A 184 10.07 20.68 -12.19
C GLN A 184 10.09 19.29 -12.84
N ILE A 185 10.27 18.25 -12.04
CA ILE A 185 10.23 16.85 -12.51
C ILE A 185 8.77 16.37 -12.60
N LEU A 186 7.91 16.84 -11.68
CA LEU A 186 6.48 16.52 -11.70
C LEU A 186 5.85 16.94 -13.04
N GLU A 187 6.06 18.16 -13.51
CA GLU A 187 5.51 18.63 -14.78
C GLU A 187 5.90 17.73 -15.97
N LYS A 188 7.18 17.38 -16.07
CA LYS A 188 7.67 16.44 -17.11
C LYS A 188 7.03 15.06 -16.98
N LYS A 189 6.86 14.59 -15.75
CA LYS A 189 6.22 13.30 -15.46
C LYS A 189 4.76 13.29 -15.88
N LEU A 190 4.01 14.36 -15.59
CA LEU A 190 2.61 14.49 -15.99
C LEU A 190 2.46 14.58 -17.51
N GLN A 191 3.40 15.26 -18.21
CA GLN A 191 3.45 15.27 -19.67
C GLN A 191 3.69 13.87 -20.25
N SER A 192 4.62 13.08 -19.66
CA SER A 192 4.85 11.68 -20.08
C SER A 192 3.61 10.82 -19.88
N ILE A 193 2.92 10.98 -18.75
CA ILE A 193 1.68 10.25 -18.46
C ILE A 193 0.61 10.60 -19.49
N ARG A 194 0.44 11.89 -19.79
CA ARG A 194 -0.52 12.34 -20.79
C ARG A 194 -0.23 11.73 -22.16
N ALA A 195 1.02 11.81 -22.62
CA ALA A 195 1.42 11.21 -23.90
C ALA A 195 1.13 9.69 -23.93
N ALA A 196 1.42 8.98 -22.82
CA ALA A 196 1.14 7.55 -22.74
C ALA A 196 -0.38 7.22 -22.76
N LEU A 197 -1.23 8.12 -22.24
CA LEU A 197 -2.68 7.98 -22.31
C LEU A 197 -3.20 8.22 -23.75
N ASP A 198 -2.69 9.24 -24.43
CA ASP A 198 -3.07 9.59 -25.81
C ASP A 198 -2.68 8.50 -26.84
N GLU A 199 -1.65 7.68 -26.52
CA GLU A 199 -1.17 6.58 -27.36
C GLU A 199 -1.95 5.25 -27.16
N ILE A 200 -2.91 5.20 -26.22
CA ILE A 200 -3.64 3.96 -25.94
C ILE A 200 -4.52 3.57 -27.12
N VAL A 201 -4.31 2.34 -27.59
CA VAL A 201 -5.17 1.68 -28.57
C VAL A 201 -5.81 0.47 -27.91
N ILE A 202 -7.12 0.35 -28.04
CA ILE A 202 -7.89 -0.82 -27.56
C ILE A 202 -8.33 -1.61 -28.80
N GLU A 203 -7.74 -2.77 -29.02
CA GLU A 203 -7.94 -3.58 -30.23
C GLU A 203 -9.43 -3.93 -30.45
N GLU A 204 -10.15 -4.20 -29.37
CA GLU A 204 -11.59 -4.51 -29.38
C GLU A 204 -12.47 -3.30 -29.72
N TYR A 205 -11.94 -2.08 -29.57
CA TYR A 205 -12.64 -0.81 -29.79
C TYR A 205 -11.71 0.20 -30.50
N PRO A 206 -11.36 -0.02 -31.76
CA PRO A 206 -10.35 0.78 -32.49
C PRO A 206 -10.76 2.25 -32.69
N GLU A 207 -12.03 2.56 -32.62
CA GLU A 207 -12.56 3.95 -32.71
C GLU A 207 -12.57 4.68 -31.36
N LEU A 208 -12.24 3.98 -30.25
CA LEU A 208 -12.24 4.56 -28.92
C LEU A 208 -10.90 5.27 -28.68
N HIS A 209 -10.95 6.58 -28.51
CA HIS A 209 -9.81 7.40 -28.13
C HIS A 209 -9.91 7.77 -26.64
N ILE A 210 -8.81 7.61 -25.93
CA ILE A 210 -8.68 7.96 -24.52
C ILE A 210 -7.91 9.27 -24.43
N SER A 211 -8.45 10.22 -23.67
CA SER A 211 -7.74 11.41 -23.22
C SER A 211 -8.05 11.69 -21.77
N ALA A 212 -7.21 12.47 -21.13
CA ALA A 212 -7.40 12.81 -19.72
C ALA A 212 -6.94 14.25 -19.42
N SER A 213 -7.68 14.88 -18.53
CA SER A 213 -7.28 16.14 -17.90
C SER A 213 -6.45 15.85 -16.66
N ILE A 214 -5.27 16.50 -16.55
CA ILE A 214 -4.31 16.26 -15.47
C ILE A 214 -3.99 17.57 -14.80
N GLY A 215 -4.15 17.61 -13.46
CA GLY A 215 -3.78 18.75 -12.60
C GLY A 215 -2.95 18.27 -11.40
N GLY A 216 -1.98 19.08 -10.95
CA GLY A 216 -1.11 18.75 -9.82
C GLY A 216 -0.48 19.99 -9.21
#